data_a2480fd4741b069ad8870c57ae3c52a7
#
_entry.id   a2480fd4741b069ad8870c57ae3c52a7
#
_cell.length_a   1.000
_cell.length_b   1.000
_cell.length_c   1.000
_cell.angle_alpha   90.00
_cell.angle_beta   90.00
_cell.angle_gamma   90.00
#
_symmetry.space_group_name_H-M   'P 1'
#
loop_
_entity.id
_entity.type
_entity.pdbx_description
1 polymer ?
#
loop_
_entity_poly.entity_id
_entity_poly.type
_entity_poly.pdbx_seq_one_letter_code
_entity_poly.pdbx_strand_id
1 'polypeptide(L)'
;AYPIQISNRMKEKLIYCGREEQDCQMLIQRANKGDKVITDVTELLGKDVYVKPGTKYFERLKNLDVELGGGIRIHEADADTVTTEDLIGMVSQGEIPYTVSDENIARLNKTYFWNLNVSLKISFMQRSSWVVRKSSPELAKAIDAWASDKAGTHVYKALTKRYFELSKQPVTTELPEVKNGHVSPYDELFRKHAKNIGWDWQLLASIGYQESRFNPNVVSWAGAEGLMGIMPNTAKALGVTPHELKNPDTGIRTGVDCLRRFRQGFGKITDPVEKIKFTLAAYNAGIGHIYDAQRLAEKYGKDPYVWDDNVAEYIRMKNDPEYYNDPVCKHGYLRGSETFNYVREVMERYNYYLHKTGKK
;
A
#
# COMPACT_ATOMS: atom_id res chain seq x y z
N ALA A 1 0.08 -12.91 10.71
CA ALA A 1 0.79 -14.19 10.47
C ALA A 1 1.45 -14.13 9.09
N TYR A 2 2.69 -14.52 8.97
CA TYR A 2 3.43 -14.55 7.72
C TYR A 2 3.73 -16.02 7.36
N PRO A 3 3.52 -16.47 6.12
CA PRO A 3 3.88 -17.81 5.70
C PRO A 3 5.40 -17.96 5.66
N ILE A 4 5.90 -19.06 6.21
CA ILE A 4 7.33 -19.41 6.23
C ILE A 4 7.53 -20.62 5.32
N GLN A 5 8.62 -20.60 4.55
CA GLN A 5 9.01 -21.72 3.69
C GLN A 5 9.15 -23.02 4.49
N ILE A 6 8.56 -24.09 3.98
CA ILE A 6 8.60 -25.40 4.62
C ILE A 6 9.99 -26.01 4.42
N SER A 7 10.73 -26.19 5.52
CA SER A 7 12.03 -26.86 5.52
C SER A 7 12.16 -27.80 6.71
N ASN A 8 13.01 -28.84 6.58
CA ASN A 8 13.24 -29.82 7.67
C ASN A 8 13.82 -29.11 8.91
N ARG A 9 14.74 -28.15 8.74
CA ARG A 9 15.33 -27.38 9.83
C ARG A 9 14.27 -26.62 10.63
N MET A 10 13.27 -26.03 9.95
CA MET A 10 12.20 -25.28 10.61
C MET A 10 11.17 -26.20 11.28
N LYS A 11 10.89 -27.38 10.73
CA LYS A 11 10.02 -28.40 11.35
C LYS A 11 10.52 -28.86 12.71
N GLU A 12 11.82 -28.80 12.95
CA GLU A 12 12.40 -29.13 14.27
C GLU A 12 12.04 -28.09 15.33
N LYS A 13 11.82 -26.86 14.96
CA LYS A 13 11.61 -25.72 15.86
C LYS A 13 10.16 -25.24 15.93
N LEU A 14 9.38 -25.45 14.88
CA LEU A 14 8.05 -24.87 14.68
C LEU A 14 7.04 -25.95 14.26
N ILE A 15 5.75 -25.66 14.48
CA ILE A 15 4.62 -26.44 13.95
C ILE A 15 4.05 -25.66 12.78
N TYR A 16 4.01 -26.27 11.61
CA TYR A 16 3.31 -25.71 10.45
C TYR A 16 1.82 -25.94 10.58
N CYS A 17 1.02 -24.96 10.22
CA CYS A 17 -0.45 -25.00 10.34
C CYS A 17 -1.11 -24.10 9.31
N GLY A 18 -2.41 -24.21 9.18
CA GLY A 18 -3.22 -23.48 8.19
C GLY A 18 -3.07 -24.07 6.79
N ARG A 19 -3.38 -23.26 5.79
CA ARG A 19 -3.28 -23.69 4.40
C ARG A 19 -1.82 -23.65 3.93
N GLU A 20 -1.38 -24.73 3.31
CA GLU A 20 -0.13 -24.70 2.57
C GLU A 20 -0.33 -23.91 1.28
N GLU A 21 0.57 -22.98 1.03
CA GLU A 21 0.63 -22.17 -0.18
C GLU A 21 1.86 -22.57 -0.99
N GLN A 22 1.70 -22.57 -2.29
CA GLN A 22 2.81 -22.71 -3.22
C GLN A 22 3.09 -21.33 -3.80
N ASP A 23 4.35 -20.91 -3.74
CA ASP A 23 4.81 -19.64 -4.25
C ASP A 23 6.14 -19.82 -4.99
N CYS A 24 6.44 -18.92 -5.90
CA CYS A 24 7.72 -18.90 -6.61
C CYS A 24 8.20 -17.46 -6.74
N GLN A 25 9.46 -17.30 -7.07
CA GLN A 25 10.02 -15.97 -7.31
C GLN A 25 9.85 -15.61 -8.78
N MET A 26 9.39 -14.39 -9.01
CA MET A 26 9.05 -13.86 -10.32
C MET A 26 10.00 -12.72 -10.68
N LEU A 27 10.40 -12.68 -11.95
CA LEU A 27 10.98 -11.46 -12.52
C LEU A 27 9.88 -10.42 -12.70
N ILE A 28 10.15 -9.20 -12.26
CA ILE A 28 9.28 -8.04 -12.44
C ILE A 28 9.92 -7.11 -13.45
N GLN A 29 9.19 -6.80 -14.50
CA GLN A 29 9.64 -6.00 -15.62
C GLN A 29 8.51 -5.11 -16.13
N ARG A 30 8.86 -3.99 -16.75
CA ARG A 30 7.90 -3.10 -17.39
C ARG A 30 7.42 -3.70 -18.71
N ALA A 31 6.16 -3.43 -19.05
CA ALA A 31 5.52 -3.90 -20.27
C ALA A 31 4.60 -2.83 -20.90
N ASN A 32 5.15 -1.64 -21.12
CA ASN A 32 4.50 -0.61 -21.93
C ASN A 32 4.55 -1.00 -23.42
N LYS A 33 3.74 -0.32 -24.23
CA LYS A 33 3.78 -0.50 -25.69
C LYS A 33 5.19 -0.15 -26.20
N GLY A 34 5.88 -1.15 -26.76
CA GLY A 34 7.24 -1.03 -27.27
C GLY A 34 8.34 -1.54 -26.34
N ASP A 35 8.04 -1.87 -25.09
CA ASP A 35 9.00 -2.51 -24.20
C ASP A 35 9.27 -3.96 -24.66
N LYS A 36 10.54 -4.38 -24.64
CA LYS A 36 10.92 -5.76 -24.87
C LYS A 36 10.79 -6.54 -23.56
N VAL A 37 9.79 -7.41 -23.48
CA VAL A 37 9.56 -8.28 -22.33
C VAL A 37 10.43 -9.54 -22.43
N ILE A 38 11.19 -9.85 -21.37
CA ILE A 38 11.93 -11.11 -21.20
C ILE A 38 10.96 -12.24 -20.91
N THR A 39 11.08 -13.33 -21.61
CA THR A 39 10.19 -14.51 -21.48
C THR A 39 10.94 -15.77 -21.08
N ASP A 40 12.26 -15.77 -21.15
CA ASP A 40 13.12 -16.87 -20.74
C ASP A 40 14.24 -16.37 -19.82
N VAL A 41 14.63 -17.18 -18.82
CA VAL A 41 15.66 -16.81 -17.84
C VAL A 41 17.03 -16.60 -18.46
N THR A 42 17.33 -17.23 -19.60
CA THR A 42 18.60 -17.05 -20.33
C THR A 42 18.75 -15.65 -20.90
N GLU A 43 17.64 -14.93 -21.14
CA GLU A 43 17.69 -13.54 -21.61
C GLU A 43 18.13 -12.56 -20.51
N LEU A 44 18.26 -13.01 -19.24
CA LEU A 44 18.80 -12.21 -18.15
C LEU A 44 20.32 -11.99 -18.26
N LEU A 45 21.02 -12.77 -19.06
CA LEU A 45 22.45 -12.60 -19.29
C LEU A 45 22.73 -11.18 -19.83
N GLY A 46 23.64 -10.45 -19.18
CA GLY A 46 23.95 -9.07 -19.49
C GLY A 46 22.89 -8.05 -19.06
N LYS A 47 21.89 -8.40 -18.28
CA LYS A 47 20.87 -7.48 -17.75
C LYS A 47 21.18 -7.05 -16.34
N ASP A 48 20.72 -5.84 -16.02
CA ASP A 48 20.83 -5.23 -14.69
C ASP A 48 19.59 -5.58 -13.88
N VAL A 49 19.75 -6.33 -12.80
CA VAL A 49 18.65 -6.74 -11.90
C VAL A 49 18.92 -6.19 -10.51
N TYR A 50 17.95 -5.46 -9.96
CA TYR A 50 18.07 -4.78 -8.67
C TYR A 50 17.32 -5.53 -7.60
N VAL A 51 17.97 -5.81 -6.47
CA VAL A 51 17.37 -6.53 -5.33
C VAL A 51 17.92 -5.99 -4.01
N LYS A 52 17.13 -6.16 -2.95
CA LYS A 52 17.59 -5.84 -1.58
C LYS A 52 18.61 -6.90 -1.13
N PRO A 53 19.79 -6.50 -0.60
CA PRO A 53 20.80 -7.42 -0.10
C PRO A 53 20.26 -8.26 1.08
N GLY A 54 20.83 -9.45 1.27
CA GLY A 54 20.44 -10.35 2.35
C GLY A 54 19.06 -10.98 2.23
N THR A 55 18.35 -10.75 1.12
CA THR A 55 17.04 -11.38 0.86
C THR A 55 17.17 -12.70 0.11
N LYS A 56 16.12 -13.54 0.21
CA LYS A 56 16.03 -14.77 -0.59
C LYS A 56 16.04 -14.50 -2.11
N TYR A 57 15.67 -13.29 -2.55
CA TYR A 57 15.71 -12.87 -3.94
C TYR A 57 17.14 -12.68 -4.44
N PHE A 58 17.97 -12.05 -3.61
CA PHE A 58 19.39 -11.89 -3.87
C PHE A 58 20.09 -13.25 -3.98
N GLU A 59 19.88 -14.15 -3.02
CA GLU A 59 20.44 -15.49 -3.06
C GLU A 59 19.97 -16.30 -4.27
N ARG A 60 18.69 -16.17 -4.65
CA ARG A 60 18.18 -16.83 -5.86
C ARG A 60 18.83 -16.32 -7.13
N LEU A 61 19.00 -15.02 -7.27
CA LEU A 61 19.67 -14.43 -8.44
C LEU A 61 21.12 -14.89 -8.55
N LYS A 62 21.86 -14.95 -7.43
CA LYS A 62 23.23 -15.49 -7.42
C LYS A 62 23.28 -16.94 -7.88
N ASN A 63 22.36 -17.76 -7.39
CA ASN A 63 22.29 -19.16 -7.80
C ASN A 63 21.91 -19.28 -9.29
N LEU A 64 20.95 -18.47 -9.76
CA LEU A 64 20.53 -18.45 -11.15
C LEU A 64 21.68 -18.00 -12.07
N ASP A 65 22.45 -17.00 -11.66
CA ASP A 65 23.62 -16.55 -12.39
C ASP A 65 24.65 -17.67 -12.57
N VAL A 66 24.94 -18.42 -11.51
CA VAL A 66 25.80 -19.60 -11.58
C VAL A 66 25.21 -20.70 -12.48
N GLU A 67 23.90 -20.98 -12.37
CA GLU A 67 23.18 -21.96 -13.20
C GLU A 67 23.28 -21.63 -14.70
N LEU A 68 23.29 -20.34 -15.04
CA LEU A 68 23.39 -19.83 -16.42
C LEU A 68 24.84 -19.66 -16.93
N GLY A 69 25.84 -19.89 -16.09
CA GLY A 69 27.26 -19.75 -16.44
C GLY A 69 27.81 -18.34 -16.20
N GLY A 70 27.11 -17.50 -15.47
CA GLY A 70 27.48 -16.13 -15.14
C GLY A 70 27.03 -15.10 -16.18
N GLY A 71 26.92 -13.85 -15.77
CA GLY A 71 26.65 -12.72 -16.66
C GLY A 71 25.42 -11.86 -16.31
N ILE A 72 24.65 -12.24 -15.27
CA ILE A 72 23.61 -11.34 -14.73
C ILE A 72 24.29 -10.24 -13.91
N ARG A 73 23.99 -8.99 -14.20
CA ARG A 73 24.49 -7.86 -13.39
C ARG A 73 23.53 -7.61 -12.22
N ILE A 74 23.89 -8.16 -11.06
CA ILE A 74 23.09 -8.03 -9.85
C ILE A 74 23.50 -6.77 -9.09
N HIS A 75 22.54 -5.86 -8.90
CA HIS A 75 22.72 -4.62 -8.16
C HIS A 75 22.02 -4.70 -6.82
N GLU A 76 22.76 -4.42 -5.76
CA GLU A 76 22.21 -4.34 -4.41
C GLU A 76 21.64 -2.94 -4.17
N ALA A 77 20.35 -2.86 -3.86
CA ALA A 77 19.72 -1.61 -3.45
C ALA A 77 20.09 -1.27 -2.00
N ASP A 78 19.99 0.01 -1.66
CA ASP A 78 20.22 0.44 -0.28
C ASP A 78 19.22 -0.24 0.67
N ALA A 79 19.77 -1.06 1.59
CA ALA A 79 18.96 -1.87 2.50
C ALA A 79 18.15 -1.04 3.50
N ASP A 80 18.63 0.17 3.85
CA ASP A 80 18.05 1.01 4.89
C ASP A 80 16.92 1.91 4.37
N THR A 81 16.93 2.23 3.07
CA THR A 81 16.00 3.21 2.49
C THR A 81 15.05 2.65 1.43
N VAL A 82 15.35 1.45 0.86
CA VAL A 82 14.60 0.88 -0.27
C VAL A 82 13.99 -0.47 0.11
N THR A 83 12.69 -0.61 -0.10
CA THR A 83 11.97 -1.87 0.09
C THR A 83 11.79 -2.62 -1.22
N THR A 84 11.43 -3.91 -1.17
CA THR A 84 11.08 -4.68 -2.39
C THR A 84 9.93 -4.05 -3.16
N GLU A 85 8.95 -3.46 -2.47
CA GLU A 85 7.82 -2.79 -3.12
C GLU A 85 8.24 -1.48 -3.78
N ASP A 86 9.21 -0.75 -3.21
CA ASP A 86 9.78 0.43 -3.85
C ASP A 86 10.49 0.05 -5.15
N LEU A 87 11.29 -1.03 -5.15
CA LEU A 87 11.93 -1.54 -6.37
C LEU A 87 10.91 -1.89 -7.46
N ILE A 88 9.78 -2.49 -7.08
CA ILE A 88 8.68 -2.76 -8.02
C ILE A 88 8.11 -1.45 -8.58
N GLY A 89 7.95 -0.43 -7.75
CA GLY A 89 7.53 0.91 -8.16
C GLY A 89 8.51 1.54 -9.15
N MET A 90 9.81 1.47 -8.87
CA MET A 90 10.89 1.97 -9.74
C MET A 90 10.90 1.26 -11.10
N VAL A 91 10.64 -0.05 -11.15
CA VAL A 91 10.46 -0.76 -12.43
C VAL A 91 9.28 -0.20 -13.21
N SER A 92 8.15 0.01 -12.56
CA SER A 92 6.96 0.60 -13.21
C SER A 92 7.23 1.99 -13.78
N GLN A 93 8.00 2.81 -13.07
CA GLN A 93 8.40 4.16 -13.50
C GLN A 93 9.49 4.15 -14.55
N GLY A 94 10.20 3.03 -14.70
CA GLY A 94 11.30 2.87 -15.67
C GLY A 94 12.65 3.37 -15.16
N GLU A 95 12.78 3.60 -13.86
CA GLU A 95 14.01 4.01 -13.20
C GLU A 95 15.02 2.86 -13.14
N ILE A 96 14.53 1.63 -12.95
CA ILE A 96 15.30 0.40 -13.02
C ILE A 96 14.63 -0.60 -13.99
N PRO A 97 15.39 -1.46 -14.68
CA PRO A 97 14.81 -2.36 -15.66
C PRO A 97 14.11 -3.57 -15.06
N TYR A 98 14.70 -4.20 -14.02
CA TYR A 98 14.22 -5.47 -13.46
C TYR A 98 14.41 -5.52 -11.95
N THR A 99 13.45 -6.18 -11.28
CA THR A 99 13.58 -6.63 -9.88
C THR A 99 12.94 -8.00 -9.70
N VAL A 100 13.03 -8.55 -8.50
CA VAL A 100 12.52 -9.88 -8.15
C VAL A 100 11.67 -9.80 -6.89
N SER A 101 10.54 -10.51 -6.90
CA SER A 101 9.74 -10.73 -5.68
C SER A 101 8.99 -12.07 -5.74
N ASP A 102 8.35 -12.46 -4.65
CA ASP A 102 7.41 -13.59 -4.64
C ASP A 102 6.20 -13.31 -5.55
N GLU A 103 5.63 -14.38 -6.12
CA GLU A 103 4.47 -14.29 -7.01
C GLU A 103 3.30 -13.53 -6.37
N ASN A 104 3.02 -13.78 -5.10
CA ASN A 104 1.95 -13.11 -4.38
C ASN A 104 2.18 -11.59 -4.28
N ILE A 105 3.42 -11.15 -3.97
CA ILE A 105 3.80 -9.74 -3.92
C ILE A 105 3.76 -9.13 -5.34
N ALA A 106 4.28 -9.85 -6.33
CA ALA A 106 4.26 -9.42 -7.72
C ALA A 106 2.84 -9.20 -8.25
N ARG A 107 1.94 -10.17 -8.02
CA ARG A 107 0.51 -10.09 -8.42
C ARG A 107 -0.22 -8.96 -7.70
N LEU A 108 0.02 -8.81 -6.39
CA LEU A 108 -0.53 -7.71 -5.63
C LEU A 108 -0.08 -6.37 -6.22
N ASN A 109 1.23 -6.20 -6.49
CA ASN A 109 1.75 -4.96 -7.06
C ASN A 109 1.26 -4.70 -8.48
N LYS A 110 1.04 -5.73 -9.30
CA LYS A 110 0.41 -5.59 -10.62
C LYS A 110 -0.99 -4.98 -10.54
N THR A 111 -1.72 -5.14 -9.44
CA THR A 111 -3.02 -4.48 -9.26
C THR A 111 -2.89 -2.96 -9.07
N TYR A 112 -1.72 -2.49 -8.68
CA TYR A 112 -1.39 -1.06 -8.52
C TYR A 112 -0.65 -0.49 -9.74
N PHE A 113 0.13 -1.31 -10.46
CA PHE A 113 0.94 -0.90 -11.61
C PHE A 113 0.57 -1.75 -12.83
N TRP A 114 -0.35 -1.26 -13.66
CA TRP A 114 -0.87 -2.00 -14.83
C TRP A 114 0.21 -2.37 -15.86
N ASN A 115 1.27 -1.55 -15.92
CA ASN A 115 2.37 -1.67 -16.87
C ASN A 115 3.46 -2.66 -16.45
N LEU A 116 3.20 -3.49 -15.43
CA LEU A 116 4.12 -4.55 -15.03
C LEU A 116 3.79 -5.87 -15.71
N ASN A 117 4.82 -6.57 -16.17
CA ASN A 117 4.78 -7.98 -16.49
C ASN A 117 5.43 -8.77 -15.34
N VAL A 118 4.70 -9.78 -14.84
CA VAL A 118 5.09 -10.64 -13.73
C VAL A 118 4.87 -12.12 -14.10
N SER A 119 5.14 -12.49 -15.34
CA SER A 119 4.87 -13.84 -15.84
C SER A 119 6.07 -14.78 -15.79
N LEU A 120 7.30 -14.23 -15.79
CA LEU A 120 8.51 -15.06 -15.82
C LEU A 120 8.88 -15.54 -14.42
N LYS A 121 8.83 -16.87 -14.23
CA LYS A 121 9.30 -17.53 -13.02
C LYS A 121 10.81 -17.73 -13.07
N ILE A 122 11.50 -17.31 -12.01
CA ILE A 122 12.96 -17.47 -11.88
C ILE A 122 13.35 -18.50 -10.81
N SER A 123 12.37 -19.06 -10.12
CA SER A 123 12.58 -20.15 -9.16
C SER A 123 11.58 -21.28 -9.35
N PHE A 124 11.91 -22.45 -8.80
CA PHE A 124 10.94 -23.54 -8.62
C PHE A 124 9.87 -23.12 -7.60
N MET A 125 8.71 -23.81 -7.67
CA MET A 125 7.64 -23.65 -6.68
C MET A 125 8.13 -24.06 -5.30
N GLN A 126 7.96 -23.19 -4.34
CA GLN A 126 8.31 -23.39 -2.94
C GLN A 126 7.03 -23.49 -2.12
N ARG A 127 7.02 -24.39 -1.14
CA ARG A 127 5.88 -24.57 -0.23
C ARG A 127 6.10 -23.71 1.00
N SER A 128 5.10 -22.98 1.40
CA SER A 128 5.08 -22.18 2.61
C SER A 128 3.79 -22.39 3.38
N SER A 129 3.82 -22.19 4.68
CA SER A 129 2.64 -22.26 5.55
C SER A 129 2.83 -21.39 6.78
N TRP A 130 1.77 -21.10 7.47
CA TRP A 130 1.84 -20.44 8.76
C TRP A 130 2.52 -21.33 9.78
N VAL A 131 3.12 -20.73 10.79
CA VAL A 131 3.82 -21.47 11.84
C VAL A 131 3.44 -20.96 13.21
N VAL A 132 3.45 -21.87 14.16
CA VAL A 132 3.36 -21.59 15.59
C VAL A 132 4.52 -22.24 16.34
N ARG A 133 4.79 -21.80 17.55
CA ARG A 133 5.79 -22.42 18.42
C ARG A 133 5.41 -23.85 18.75
N LYS A 134 6.38 -24.72 18.95
CA LYS A 134 6.14 -26.12 19.36
C LYS A 134 5.34 -26.24 20.69
N SER A 135 5.47 -25.24 21.54
CA SER A 135 4.70 -25.14 22.80
C SER A 135 3.23 -24.76 22.62
N SER A 136 2.75 -24.53 21.40
CA SER A 136 1.38 -24.08 21.12
C SER A 136 0.63 -24.99 20.12
N PRO A 137 0.56 -26.31 20.35
CA PRO A 137 -0.06 -27.25 19.42
C PRO A 137 -1.56 -27.05 19.27
N GLU A 138 -2.25 -26.63 20.33
CA GLU A 138 -3.70 -26.38 20.28
C GLU A 138 -4.03 -25.16 19.39
N LEU A 139 -3.16 -24.15 19.36
CA LEU A 139 -3.29 -23.03 18.42
C LEU A 139 -3.12 -23.50 16.97
N ALA A 140 -2.17 -24.41 16.69
CA ALA A 140 -2.03 -25.00 15.37
C ALA A 140 -3.31 -25.70 14.92
N LYS A 141 -3.89 -26.56 15.76
CA LYS A 141 -5.17 -27.27 15.47
C LYS A 141 -6.32 -26.28 15.19
N ALA A 142 -6.44 -25.22 16.00
CA ALA A 142 -7.47 -24.22 15.82
C ALA A 142 -7.31 -23.47 14.47
N ILE A 143 -6.07 -23.15 14.08
CA ILE A 143 -5.76 -22.53 12.78
C ILE A 143 -6.09 -23.50 11.64
N ASP A 144 -5.75 -24.78 11.74
CA ASP A 144 -6.04 -25.80 10.72
C ASP A 144 -7.56 -25.95 10.53
N ALA A 145 -8.32 -26.04 11.62
CA ALA A 145 -9.77 -26.12 11.56
C ALA A 145 -10.40 -24.88 10.91
N TRP A 146 -9.94 -23.69 11.29
CA TRP A 146 -10.40 -22.43 10.72
C TRP A 146 -10.08 -22.34 9.21
N ALA A 147 -8.84 -22.68 8.82
CA ALA A 147 -8.40 -22.66 7.42
C ALA A 147 -9.23 -23.61 6.55
N SER A 148 -9.50 -24.82 7.06
CA SER A 148 -10.32 -25.82 6.37
C SER A 148 -11.77 -25.36 6.17
N ASP A 149 -12.35 -24.70 7.18
CA ASP A 149 -13.72 -24.16 7.11
C ASP A 149 -13.83 -22.98 6.09
N LYS A 150 -12.82 -22.13 6.02
CA LYS A 150 -12.87 -20.88 5.22
C LYS A 150 -12.36 -20.99 3.79
N ALA A 151 -11.37 -21.85 3.54
CA ALA A 151 -10.62 -21.90 2.28
C ALA A 151 -11.46 -22.11 1.00
N GLY A 152 -12.59 -22.80 1.09
CA GLY A 152 -13.48 -23.08 -0.05
C GLY A 152 -14.64 -22.10 -0.22
N THR A 153 -14.87 -21.21 0.74
CA THR A 153 -16.07 -20.37 0.78
C THR A 153 -16.06 -19.29 -0.32
N HIS A 154 -17.27 -18.93 -0.77
CA HIS A 154 -17.45 -17.82 -1.72
C HIS A 154 -16.85 -16.51 -1.19
N VAL A 155 -16.96 -16.26 0.13
CA VAL A 155 -16.40 -15.08 0.77
C VAL A 155 -14.87 -15.06 0.67
N TYR A 156 -14.21 -16.19 0.93
CA TYR A 156 -12.75 -16.29 0.81
C TYR A 156 -12.28 -16.03 -0.62
N LYS A 157 -12.94 -16.67 -1.60
CA LYS A 157 -12.64 -16.46 -3.03
C LYS A 157 -12.86 -15.02 -3.47
N ALA A 158 -13.95 -14.39 -3.03
CA ALA A 158 -14.23 -12.98 -3.33
C ALA A 158 -13.19 -12.03 -2.71
N LEU A 159 -12.74 -12.30 -1.48
CA LEU A 159 -11.68 -11.54 -0.85
C LEU A 159 -10.35 -11.70 -1.59
N THR A 160 -9.95 -12.95 -1.91
CA THR A 160 -8.72 -13.21 -2.67
C THR A 160 -8.73 -12.48 -4.01
N LYS A 161 -9.83 -12.58 -4.76
CA LYS A 161 -10.00 -11.84 -6.02
C LYS A 161 -9.88 -10.34 -5.83
N ARG A 162 -10.53 -9.80 -4.80
CA ARG A 162 -10.49 -8.37 -4.48
C ARG A 162 -9.06 -7.89 -4.21
N TYR A 163 -8.28 -8.65 -3.44
CA TYR A 163 -6.92 -8.23 -3.04
C TYR A 163 -5.86 -8.46 -4.11
N PHE A 164 -5.94 -9.53 -4.91
CA PHE A 164 -4.87 -9.95 -5.81
C PHE A 164 -5.18 -9.81 -7.30
N GLU A 165 -6.44 -9.56 -7.70
CA GLU A 165 -6.82 -9.55 -9.10
C GLU A 165 -7.47 -8.23 -9.56
N LEU A 166 -8.20 -7.54 -8.67
CA LEU A 166 -8.85 -6.28 -9.06
C LEU A 166 -7.85 -5.14 -9.09
N SER A 167 -7.82 -4.41 -10.20
CA SER A 167 -6.98 -3.22 -10.33
C SER A 167 -7.34 -2.17 -9.28
N LYS A 168 -6.29 -1.64 -8.65
CA LYS A 168 -6.39 -0.63 -7.60
C LYS A 168 -5.93 0.74 -8.09
N GLN A 169 -5.61 0.84 -9.37
CA GLN A 169 -5.10 2.07 -9.93
C GLN A 169 -6.15 3.15 -10.09
N PRO A 170 -5.81 4.38 -9.75
CA PRO A 170 -6.43 5.54 -10.36
C PRO A 170 -6.01 5.61 -11.83
N VAL A 171 -6.98 5.84 -12.70
CA VAL A 171 -6.84 5.68 -14.16
C VAL A 171 -5.89 6.70 -14.85
N THR A 172 -5.41 7.74 -14.17
CA THR A 172 -4.47 8.72 -14.74
C THR A 172 -3.66 9.43 -13.65
N THR A 173 -2.40 9.75 -13.95
CA THR A 173 -1.52 10.63 -13.17
C THR A 173 -1.70 12.12 -13.52
N GLU A 174 -2.57 12.46 -14.47
CA GLU A 174 -2.79 13.84 -14.90
C GLU A 174 -3.54 14.64 -13.83
N LEU A 175 -3.05 15.84 -13.55
CA LEU A 175 -3.77 16.80 -12.72
C LEU A 175 -5.08 17.18 -13.40
N PRO A 176 -6.20 17.20 -12.66
CA PRO A 176 -7.49 17.53 -13.26
C PRO A 176 -7.50 18.97 -13.78
N GLU A 177 -8.07 19.14 -14.96
CA GLU A 177 -8.21 20.46 -15.55
C GLU A 177 -9.13 21.36 -14.73
N VAL A 178 -8.64 22.56 -14.34
CA VAL A 178 -9.46 23.58 -13.68
C VAL A 178 -10.08 24.46 -14.76
N LYS A 179 -11.42 24.40 -14.92
CA LYS A 179 -12.16 25.15 -15.94
C LYS A 179 -12.89 26.32 -15.31
N ASN A 180 -12.62 27.54 -15.77
CA ASN A 180 -13.28 28.75 -15.31
C ASN A 180 -13.26 28.94 -13.78
N GLY A 181 -12.17 28.52 -13.12
CA GLY A 181 -12.03 28.58 -11.66
C GLY A 181 -12.78 27.49 -10.89
N HIS A 182 -13.41 26.52 -11.59
CA HIS A 182 -14.07 25.36 -11.00
C HIS A 182 -13.17 24.13 -11.07
N VAL A 183 -13.05 23.42 -9.93
CA VAL A 183 -12.28 22.17 -9.79
C VAL A 183 -13.18 20.95 -9.96
N SER A 184 -14.46 21.08 -9.56
CA SER A 184 -15.44 19.98 -9.58
C SER A 184 -16.87 20.51 -9.69
N PRO A 185 -17.84 19.61 -10.01
CA PRO A 185 -19.27 19.94 -9.93
C PRO A 185 -19.77 20.22 -8.49
N TYR A 186 -18.92 19.95 -7.48
CA TYR A 186 -19.30 19.97 -6.06
C TYR A 186 -18.57 21.06 -5.26
N ASP A 187 -17.96 22.05 -5.92
CA ASP A 187 -17.17 23.10 -5.27
C ASP A 187 -17.94 23.81 -4.15
N GLU A 188 -19.23 24.13 -4.37
CA GLU A 188 -20.08 24.77 -3.36
C GLU A 188 -20.28 23.89 -2.12
N LEU A 189 -20.40 22.58 -2.31
CA LEU A 189 -20.50 21.63 -1.20
C LEU A 189 -19.19 21.52 -0.45
N PHE A 190 -18.06 21.49 -1.15
CA PHE A 190 -16.75 21.54 -0.50
C PHE A 190 -16.55 22.83 0.28
N ARG A 191 -16.92 23.99 -0.26
CA ARG A 191 -16.90 25.29 0.45
C ARG A 191 -17.78 25.29 1.70
N LYS A 192 -19.00 24.74 1.60
CA LYS A 192 -19.94 24.61 2.72
C LYS A 192 -19.31 23.81 3.86
N HIS A 193 -18.77 22.63 3.59
CA HIS A 193 -18.28 21.71 4.62
C HIS A 193 -16.86 22.01 5.10
N ALA A 194 -16.03 22.70 4.33
CA ALA A 194 -14.68 23.13 4.72
C ALA A 194 -14.69 24.01 5.98
N LYS A 195 -15.73 24.81 6.15
CA LYS A 195 -15.94 25.65 7.35
C LYS A 195 -16.00 24.83 8.64
N ASN A 196 -16.50 23.60 8.57
CA ASN A 196 -16.67 22.74 9.74
C ASN A 196 -15.34 22.18 10.29
N ILE A 197 -14.29 22.17 9.47
CA ILE A 197 -12.95 21.69 9.87
C ILE A 197 -11.92 22.83 9.90
N GLY A 198 -12.29 24.01 9.36
CA GLY A 198 -11.39 25.16 9.26
C GLY A 198 -10.25 24.94 8.26
N TRP A 199 -10.52 24.21 7.17
CA TRP A 199 -9.60 24.00 6.07
C TRP A 199 -10.04 24.74 4.81
N ASP A 200 -9.11 24.94 3.89
CA ASP A 200 -9.45 25.44 2.56
C ASP A 200 -10.28 24.39 1.82
N TRP A 201 -11.30 24.82 1.10
CA TRP A 201 -12.18 23.92 0.36
C TRP A 201 -11.44 23.15 -0.76
N GLN A 202 -10.38 23.74 -1.30
CA GLN A 202 -9.52 23.10 -2.31
C GLN A 202 -8.80 21.87 -1.75
N LEU A 203 -8.46 21.85 -0.46
CA LEU A 203 -7.90 20.68 0.19
C LEU A 203 -8.93 19.55 0.25
N LEU A 204 -10.17 19.84 0.63
CA LEU A 204 -11.24 18.85 0.62
C LEU A 204 -11.54 18.35 -0.80
N ALA A 205 -11.54 19.25 -1.79
CA ALA A 205 -11.70 18.86 -3.20
C ALA A 205 -10.53 17.95 -3.67
N SER A 206 -9.31 18.24 -3.21
CA SER A 206 -8.15 17.39 -3.51
C SER A 206 -8.32 15.98 -2.95
N ILE A 207 -8.83 15.83 -1.73
CA ILE A 207 -9.17 14.54 -1.12
C ILE A 207 -10.27 13.85 -1.94
N GLY A 208 -11.37 14.52 -2.24
CA GLY A 208 -12.48 13.97 -3.03
C GLY A 208 -12.04 13.49 -4.43
N TYR A 209 -11.11 14.20 -5.05
CA TYR A 209 -10.49 13.74 -6.30
C TYR A 209 -9.65 12.48 -6.09
N GLN A 210 -8.83 12.43 -5.05
CA GLN A 210 -7.99 11.26 -4.73
C GLN A 210 -8.83 10.02 -4.49
N GLU A 211 -9.94 10.15 -3.77
CA GLU A 211 -10.80 9.03 -3.38
C GLU A 211 -11.69 8.50 -4.52
N SER A 212 -12.24 9.39 -5.35
CA SER A 212 -13.32 9.02 -6.26
C SER A 212 -13.27 9.64 -7.65
N ARG A 213 -12.31 10.56 -7.91
CA ARG A 213 -12.35 11.41 -9.10
C ARG A 213 -13.66 12.18 -9.24
N PHE A 214 -14.21 12.60 -8.11
CA PHE A 214 -15.52 13.25 -8.01
C PHE A 214 -16.71 12.39 -8.47
N ASN A 215 -16.59 11.05 -8.48
CA ASN A 215 -17.69 10.16 -8.78
C ASN A 215 -18.39 9.71 -7.48
N PRO A 216 -19.64 10.14 -7.21
CA PRO A 216 -20.33 9.78 -5.98
C PRO A 216 -20.79 8.31 -5.93
N ASN A 217 -20.78 7.62 -7.06
CA ASN A 217 -21.23 6.23 -7.18
C ASN A 217 -20.07 5.23 -7.12
N VAL A 218 -18.84 5.68 -6.92
CA VAL A 218 -17.69 4.78 -6.86
C VAL A 218 -17.76 3.88 -5.64
N VAL A 219 -17.38 2.62 -5.84
CA VAL A 219 -17.07 1.67 -4.77
C VAL A 219 -15.65 1.20 -5.01
N SER A 220 -14.76 1.48 -4.07
CA SER A 220 -13.36 1.08 -4.20
C SER A 220 -13.21 -0.44 -4.10
N TRP A 221 -12.05 -0.95 -4.50
CA TRP A 221 -11.72 -2.36 -4.34
C TRP A 221 -11.79 -2.83 -2.86
N ALA A 222 -11.53 -1.93 -1.90
CA ALA A 222 -11.63 -2.21 -0.46
C ALA A 222 -13.07 -2.10 0.07
N GLY A 223 -14.00 -1.62 -0.75
CA GLY A 223 -15.40 -1.40 -0.38
C GLY A 223 -15.68 -0.02 0.21
N ALA A 224 -14.77 0.94 0.09
CA ALA A 224 -15.07 2.34 0.42
C ALA A 224 -15.99 2.94 -0.63
N GLU A 225 -16.94 3.78 -0.22
CA GLU A 225 -18.01 4.29 -1.07
C GLU A 225 -18.09 5.82 -1.09
N GLY A 226 -18.62 6.34 -2.19
CA GLY A 226 -18.96 7.75 -2.36
C GLY A 226 -17.79 8.67 -2.64
N LEU A 227 -18.07 9.98 -2.72
CA LEU A 227 -17.10 11.02 -3.11
C LEU A 227 -15.83 11.05 -2.26
N MET A 228 -15.96 10.73 -0.97
CA MET A 228 -14.88 10.82 -0.01
C MET A 228 -14.31 9.45 0.40
N GLY A 229 -14.67 8.37 -0.32
CA GLY A 229 -14.08 7.04 -0.08
C GLY A 229 -14.30 6.49 1.33
N ILE A 230 -15.52 6.57 1.87
CA ILE A 230 -15.80 6.19 3.25
C ILE A 230 -16.03 4.68 3.37
N MET A 231 -15.30 4.03 4.27
CA MET A 231 -15.50 2.61 4.57
C MET A 231 -16.87 2.38 5.27
N PRO A 232 -17.59 1.28 4.96
CA PRO A 232 -18.91 1.00 5.53
C PRO A 232 -18.95 1.00 7.07
N ASN A 233 -17.91 0.46 7.72
CA ASN A 233 -17.81 0.47 9.18
C ASN A 233 -17.66 1.89 9.74
N THR A 234 -16.93 2.76 9.03
CA THR A 234 -16.77 4.18 9.40
C THR A 234 -18.08 4.93 9.22
N ALA A 235 -18.78 4.72 8.12
CA ALA A 235 -20.10 5.29 7.87
C ALA A 235 -21.08 4.91 8.99
N LYS A 236 -21.16 3.61 9.31
CA LYS A 236 -22.01 3.10 10.41
C LYS A 236 -21.67 3.74 11.74
N ALA A 237 -20.38 3.90 12.07
CA ALA A 237 -19.94 4.57 13.31
C ALA A 237 -20.27 6.06 13.36
N LEU A 238 -20.56 6.66 12.20
CA LEU A 238 -21.02 8.04 12.03
C LEU A 238 -22.55 8.15 11.85
N GLY A 239 -23.28 7.04 11.94
CA GLY A 239 -24.74 7.00 11.80
C GLY A 239 -25.22 7.18 10.35
N VAL A 240 -24.37 6.85 9.35
CA VAL A 240 -24.67 6.99 7.93
C VAL A 240 -24.65 5.61 7.26
N THR A 241 -25.61 5.36 6.39
CA THR A 241 -25.66 4.13 5.60
C THR A 241 -24.80 4.24 4.32
N PRO A 242 -24.30 3.14 3.76
CA PRO A 242 -23.57 3.15 2.48
C PRO A 242 -24.37 3.79 1.34
N HIS A 243 -25.69 3.60 1.29
CA HIS A 243 -26.53 4.20 0.28
C HIS A 243 -26.56 5.74 0.36
N GLU A 244 -26.58 6.30 1.58
CA GLU A 244 -26.57 7.75 1.81
C GLU A 244 -25.24 8.40 1.39
N LEU A 245 -24.12 7.64 1.40
CA LEU A 245 -22.83 8.15 0.93
C LEU A 245 -22.79 8.51 -0.56
N LYS A 246 -23.72 7.98 -1.36
CA LYS A 246 -23.87 8.31 -2.78
C LYS A 246 -24.45 9.71 -2.98
N ASN A 247 -25.09 10.28 -1.96
CA ASN A 247 -25.48 11.69 -1.99
C ASN A 247 -24.23 12.55 -1.75
N PRO A 248 -23.87 13.47 -2.66
CA PRO A 248 -22.65 14.26 -2.56
C PRO A 248 -22.53 15.08 -1.27
N ASP A 249 -23.62 15.71 -0.82
CA ASP A 249 -23.62 16.53 0.40
C ASP A 249 -23.36 15.67 1.66
N THR A 250 -24.04 14.51 1.74
CA THR A 250 -23.84 13.55 2.83
C THR A 250 -22.44 12.94 2.80
N GLY A 251 -21.95 12.55 1.62
CA GLY A 251 -20.62 11.98 1.45
C GLY A 251 -19.51 12.94 1.89
N ILE A 252 -19.57 14.20 1.45
CA ILE A 252 -18.58 15.23 1.83
C ILE A 252 -18.66 15.53 3.33
N ARG A 253 -19.85 15.71 3.89
CA ARG A 253 -20.06 15.92 5.33
C ARG A 253 -19.44 14.79 6.14
N THR A 254 -19.75 13.53 5.79
CA THR A 254 -19.23 12.35 6.48
C THR A 254 -17.71 12.26 6.40
N GLY A 255 -17.11 12.56 5.23
CA GLY A 255 -15.66 12.65 5.06
C GLY A 255 -15.03 13.68 5.97
N VAL A 256 -15.63 14.87 6.07
CA VAL A 256 -15.16 15.94 6.97
C VAL A 256 -15.25 15.53 8.44
N ASP A 257 -16.33 14.85 8.85
CA ASP A 257 -16.47 14.36 10.22
C ASP A 257 -15.41 13.29 10.55
N CYS A 258 -15.08 12.44 9.57
CA CYS A 258 -13.99 11.46 9.69
C CYS A 258 -12.63 12.17 9.85
N LEU A 259 -12.31 13.14 8.99
CA LEU A 259 -11.09 13.94 9.07
C LEU A 259 -10.96 14.67 10.42
N ARG A 260 -12.04 15.24 10.92
CA ARG A 260 -12.06 15.90 12.24
C ARG A 260 -11.71 14.93 13.38
N ARG A 261 -12.24 13.70 13.34
CA ARG A 261 -11.92 12.66 14.34
C ARG A 261 -10.44 12.30 14.31
N PHE A 262 -9.86 12.07 13.13
CA PHE A 262 -8.43 11.78 13.02
C PHE A 262 -7.57 12.95 13.47
N ARG A 263 -7.92 14.20 13.09
CA ARG A 263 -7.21 15.42 13.49
C ARG A 263 -7.09 15.58 15.01
N GLN A 264 -8.12 15.17 15.76
CA GLN A 264 -8.12 15.21 17.22
C GLN A 264 -7.02 14.32 17.83
N GLY A 265 -6.66 13.22 17.18
CA GLY A 265 -5.58 12.32 17.61
C GLY A 265 -4.17 12.94 17.54
N PHE A 266 -4.02 14.05 16.82
CA PHE A 266 -2.74 14.75 16.62
C PHE A 266 -2.67 16.08 17.37
N GLY A 267 -3.20 16.14 18.59
CA GLY A 267 -3.24 17.35 19.43
C GLY A 267 -1.85 17.94 19.73
N LYS A 268 -0.82 17.10 19.84
CA LYS A 268 0.57 17.51 20.12
C LYS A 268 1.25 18.20 18.93
N ILE A 269 0.78 18.00 17.70
CA ILE A 269 1.36 18.62 16.51
C ILE A 269 0.84 20.06 16.46
N THR A 270 1.73 21.03 16.59
CA THR A 270 1.39 22.46 16.63
C THR A 270 1.34 23.09 15.23
N ASP A 271 2.22 22.65 14.32
CA ASP A 271 2.23 23.15 12.95
C ASP A 271 0.97 22.72 12.20
N PRO A 272 0.20 23.68 11.60
CA PRO A 272 -1.04 23.36 10.92
C PRO A 272 -0.86 22.49 9.66
N VAL A 273 0.25 22.66 8.92
CA VAL A 273 0.53 21.91 7.69
C VAL A 273 0.92 20.48 8.03
N GLU A 274 1.79 20.31 9.02
CA GLU A 274 2.14 18.98 9.53
C GLU A 274 0.88 18.26 10.03
N LYS A 275 0.04 18.93 10.83
CA LYS A 275 -1.22 18.34 11.33
C LYS A 275 -2.15 17.89 10.20
N ILE A 276 -2.19 18.62 9.07
CA ILE A 276 -2.91 18.19 7.87
C ILE A 276 -2.31 16.91 7.31
N LYS A 277 -0.99 16.83 7.09
CA LYS A 277 -0.32 15.64 6.53
C LYS A 277 -0.57 14.41 7.38
N PHE A 278 -0.44 14.50 8.70
CA PHE A 278 -0.74 13.41 9.62
C PHE A 278 -2.22 12.99 9.58
N THR A 279 -3.13 13.95 9.46
CA THR A 279 -4.57 13.67 9.33
C THR A 279 -4.89 12.94 8.02
N LEU A 280 -4.29 13.36 6.91
CA LEU A 280 -4.41 12.71 5.60
C LEU A 280 -3.87 11.28 5.64
N ALA A 281 -2.70 11.08 6.24
CA ALA A 281 -2.11 9.75 6.41
C ALA A 281 -3.01 8.83 7.24
N ALA A 282 -3.59 9.35 8.34
CA ALA A 282 -4.52 8.59 9.18
C ALA A 282 -5.85 8.29 8.47
N TYR A 283 -6.29 9.18 7.58
CA TYR A 283 -7.48 8.97 6.77
C TYR A 283 -7.30 7.80 5.80
N ASN A 284 -6.15 7.71 5.16
CA ASN A 284 -5.81 6.65 4.21
C ASN A 284 -5.50 5.31 4.90
N ALA A 285 -4.61 5.29 5.89
CA ALA A 285 -4.07 4.07 6.48
C ALA A 285 -4.71 3.66 7.82
N GLY A 286 -5.44 4.57 8.45
CA GLY A 286 -5.86 4.42 9.83
C GLY A 286 -4.83 4.92 10.85
N ILE A 287 -5.33 5.58 11.89
CA ILE A 287 -4.50 6.30 12.88
C ILE A 287 -3.50 5.40 13.62
N GLY A 288 -3.81 4.11 13.78
CA GLY A 288 -2.95 3.17 14.47
C GLY A 288 -1.60 2.98 13.80
N HIS A 289 -1.58 2.90 12.47
CA HIS A 289 -0.33 2.80 11.71
C HIS A 289 0.51 4.08 11.79
N ILE A 290 -0.15 5.24 11.87
CA ILE A 290 0.55 6.52 12.02
C ILE A 290 1.21 6.62 13.40
N TYR A 291 0.53 6.15 14.45
CA TYR A 291 1.13 6.08 15.77
C TYR A 291 2.32 5.10 15.84
N ASP A 292 2.26 3.99 15.09
CA ASP A 292 3.40 3.08 14.97
C ASP A 292 4.59 3.79 14.32
N ALA A 293 4.36 4.49 13.21
CA ALA A 293 5.41 5.22 12.51
C ALA A 293 6.00 6.36 13.34
N GLN A 294 5.18 7.06 14.14
CA GLN A 294 5.69 8.05 15.11
C GLN A 294 6.62 7.43 16.14
N ARG A 295 6.27 6.25 16.69
CA ARG A 295 7.12 5.53 17.65
C ARG A 295 8.40 5.01 17.01
N LEU A 296 8.34 4.56 15.76
CA LEU A 296 9.55 4.21 15.01
C LEU A 296 10.43 5.42 14.78
N ALA A 297 9.87 6.55 14.32
CA ALA A 297 10.62 7.80 14.13
C ALA A 297 11.34 8.21 15.43
N GLU A 298 10.63 8.24 16.55
CA GLU A 298 11.21 8.55 17.87
C GLU A 298 12.33 7.57 18.26
N LYS A 299 12.11 6.25 18.06
CA LYS A 299 13.10 5.21 18.35
C LYS A 299 14.40 5.38 17.56
N TYR A 300 14.29 5.80 16.29
CA TYR A 300 15.44 6.00 15.41
C TYR A 300 15.96 7.45 15.38
N GLY A 301 15.58 8.27 16.37
CA GLY A 301 16.13 9.62 16.57
C GLY A 301 15.58 10.69 15.61
N LYS A 302 14.42 10.43 14.99
CA LYS A 302 13.70 11.38 14.15
C LYS A 302 12.58 12.08 14.93
N ASP A 303 12.10 13.21 14.42
CA ASP A 303 11.00 13.95 15.06
C ASP A 303 9.65 13.28 14.80
N PRO A 304 8.94 12.77 15.84
CA PRO A 304 7.66 12.10 15.66
C PRO A 304 6.48 13.04 15.30
N TYR A 305 6.71 14.34 15.25
CA TYR A 305 5.70 15.37 14.96
C TYR A 305 5.92 16.07 13.62
N VAL A 306 6.95 15.70 12.88
CA VAL A 306 7.27 16.17 11.52
C VAL A 306 7.06 15.03 10.54
N TRP A 307 6.37 15.31 9.42
CA TRP A 307 6.05 14.30 8.42
C TRP A 307 7.23 14.03 7.50
N ASP A 308 7.64 15.07 6.73
CA ASP A 308 8.67 14.92 5.70
C ASP A 308 10.03 14.57 6.33
N ASP A 309 10.75 13.63 5.73
CA ASP A 309 12.07 13.13 6.15
C ASP A 309 12.12 12.55 7.59
N ASN A 310 10.96 12.38 8.22
CA ASN A 310 10.80 11.86 9.57
C ASN A 310 9.76 10.73 9.57
N VAL A 311 8.50 10.98 9.93
CA VAL A 311 7.48 9.94 10.08
C VAL A 311 7.10 9.30 8.73
N ALA A 312 7.17 10.04 7.64
CA ALA A 312 6.88 9.55 6.30
C ALA A 312 7.80 8.40 5.87
N GLU A 313 9.09 8.43 6.27
CA GLU A 313 10.03 7.34 6.01
C GLU A 313 9.59 6.05 6.69
N TYR A 314 9.20 6.13 7.96
CA TYR A 314 8.78 4.95 8.73
C TYR A 314 7.40 4.43 8.33
N ILE A 315 6.54 5.27 7.77
CA ILE A 315 5.34 4.78 7.08
C ILE A 315 5.72 3.92 5.89
N ARG A 316 6.67 4.34 5.06
CA ARG A 316 7.15 3.54 3.91
C ARG A 316 7.75 2.21 4.38
N MET A 317 8.58 2.25 5.43
CA MET A 317 9.27 1.08 5.98
C MET A 317 8.33 0.06 6.63
N LYS A 318 7.08 0.41 6.94
CA LYS A 318 6.12 -0.53 7.56
C LYS A 318 5.68 -1.70 6.65
N ASN A 319 6.16 -1.81 5.44
CA ASN A 319 6.04 -3.01 4.61
C ASN A 319 7.18 -4.02 4.86
N ASP A 320 8.26 -3.61 5.52
CA ASP A 320 9.39 -4.48 5.86
C ASP A 320 9.17 -5.16 7.23
N PRO A 321 9.38 -6.49 7.33
CA PRO A 321 9.27 -7.25 8.58
C PRO A 321 10.09 -6.71 9.74
N GLU A 322 11.25 -6.11 9.48
CA GLU A 322 12.10 -5.50 10.48
C GLU A 322 11.37 -4.37 11.23
N TYR A 323 10.62 -3.54 10.51
CA TYR A 323 9.93 -2.39 11.08
C TYR A 323 8.54 -2.74 11.60
N TYR A 324 7.71 -3.48 10.85
CA TYR A 324 6.35 -3.75 11.32
C TYR A 324 6.29 -4.78 12.45
N ASN A 325 7.33 -5.61 12.66
CA ASN A 325 7.46 -6.50 13.82
C ASN A 325 8.24 -5.86 14.98
N ASP A 326 8.72 -4.64 14.83
CA ASP A 326 9.41 -3.94 15.92
C ASP A 326 8.50 -3.88 17.16
N PRO A 327 9.06 -4.09 18.39
CA PRO A 327 8.27 -4.07 19.62
C PRO A 327 7.46 -2.78 19.86
N VAL A 328 7.84 -1.65 19.28
CA VAL A 328 7.10 -0.39 19.40
C VAL A 328 5.86 -0.37 18.50
N CYS A 329 5.79 -1.23 17.49
CA CYS A 329 4.66 -1.35 16.57
C CYS A 329 3.55 -2.25 17.16
N LYS A 330 2.29 -1.83 16.99
CA LYS A 330 1.10 -2.54 17.47
C LYS A 330 0.17 -3.00 16.35
N HIS A 331 0.32 -2.45 15.14
CA HIS A 331 -0.64 -2.62 14.04
C HIS A 331 -0.07 -3.41 12.85
N GLY A 332 1.16 -3.97 12.99
CA GLY A 332 1.72 -4.88 11.99
C GLY A 332 1.99 -4.24 10.62
N TYR A 333 1.90 -5.05 9.59
CA TYR A 333 2.17 -4.69 8.20
C TYR A 333 1.27 -3.55 7.68
N LEU A 334 1.88 -2.63 6.94
CA LEU A 334 1.20 -1.62 6.13
C LEU A 334 1.93 -1.50 4.79
N ARG A 335 1.20 -1.36 3.69
CA ARG A 335 1.75 -0.89 2.43
C ARG A 335 1.97 0.62 2.49
N GLY A 336 3.05 1.02 3.15
CA GLY A 336 3.28 2.41 3.53
C GLY A 336 3.55 3.36 2.35
N SER A 337 4.08 2.84 1.24
CA SER A 337 4.27 3.61 0.00
C SER A 337 2.95 4.19 -0.53
N GLU A 338 1.82 3.48 -0.37
CA GLU A 338 0.50 3.97 -0.75
C GLU A 338 0.11 5.22 0.06
N THR A 339 0.28 5.15 1.39
CA THR A 339 -0.03 6.27 2.28
C THR A 339 0.92 7.45 2.07
N PHE A 340 2.21 7.19 1.87
CA PHE A 340 3.19 8.22 1.54
C PHE A 340 2.80 8.98 0.27
N ASN A 341 2.50 8.25 -0.81
CA ASN A 341 2.08 8.84 -2.08
C ASN A 341 0.74 9.56 -1.97
N TYR A 342 -0.22 9.01 -1.21
CA TYR A 342 -1.50 9.65 -0.95
C TYR A 342 -1.35 11.06 -0.36
N VAL A 343 -0.55 11.20 0.71
CA VAL A 343 -0.31 12.51 1.33
C VAL A 343 0.35 13.46 0.34
N ARG A 344 1.39 13.03 -0.36
CA ARG A 344 2.10 13.84 -1.36
C ARG A 344 1.15 14.32 -2.45
N GLU A 345 0.41 13.41 -3.10
CA GLU A 345 -0.46 13.72 -4.23
C GLU A 345 -1.64 14.63 -3.84
N VAL A 346 -2.21 14.43 -2.64
CA VAL A 346 -3.26 15.32 -2.12
C VAL A 346 -2.70 16.72 -1.88
N MET A 347 -1.52 16.86 -1.29
CA MET A 347 -0.91 18.16 -1.01
C MET A 347 -0.45 18.88 -2.29
N GLU A 348 0.13 18.16 -3.25
CA GLU A 348 0.50 18.72 -4.56
C GLU A 348 -0.73 19.25 -5.32
N ARG A 349 -1.81 18.47 -5.36
CA ARG A 349 -3.06 18.85 -6.01
C ARG A 349 -3.75 19.99 -5.28
N TYR A 350 -3.71 20.02 -3.96
CA TYR A 350 -4.20 21.15 -3.17
C TYR A 350 -3.47 22.45 -3.54
N ASN A 351 -2.13 22.44 -3.61
CA ASN A 351 -1.34 23.59 -4.02
C ASN A 351 -1.67 24.03 -5.47
N TYR A 352 -1.83 23.06 -6.37
CA TYR A 352 -2.26 23.34 -7.74
C TYR A 352 -3.63 24.02 -7.80
N TYR A 353 -4.62 23.52 -7.04
CA TYR A 353 -5.95 24.14 -6.98
C TYR A 353 -5.90 25.54 -6.38
N LEU A 354 -5.15 25.77 -5.32
CA LEU A 354 -4.94 27.09 -4.75
C LEU A 354 -4.37 28.08 -5.77
N HIS A 355 -3.38 27.67 -6.53
CA HIS A 355 -2.77 28.49 -7.57
C HIS A 355 -3.77 28.84 -8.69
N LYS A 356 -4.62 27.90 -9.10
CA LYS A 356 -5.57 28.07 -10.21
C LYS A 356 -6.86 28.80 -9.82
N THR A 357 -7.31 28.70 -8.58
CA THR A 357 -8.60 29.28 -8.13
C THR A 357 -8.44 30.51 -7.27
N GLY A 358 -7.21 30.85 -6.83
CA GLY A 358 -6.91 31.91 -5.88
C GLY A 358 -7.29 31.56 -4.43
N LYS A 359 -6.61 32.18 -3.47
CA LYS A 359 -7.08 32.17 -2.07
C LYS A 359 -8.30 33.09 -1.99
N LYS A 360 -9.45 32.53 -1.73
CA LYS A 360 -10.64 33.30 -1.25
C LYS A 360 -11.21 32.59 -0.04
#